data_947eb4a47471cd1da2bdee8be561e831
#
_entry.id   947eb4a47471cd1da2bdee8be561e831
#
_cell.length_a   1.000
_cell.length_b   1.000
_cell.length_c   1.000
_cell.angle_alpha   90.00
_cell.angle_beta   90.00
_cell.angle_gamma   90.00
#
_symmetry.space_group_name_H-M   'P 1'
#
loop_
_entity.id
_entity.type
_entity.pdbx_description
1 polymer ?
#
loop_
_entity_poly.entity_id
_entity_poly.type
_entity_poly.pdbx_seq_one_letter_code
_entity_poly.pdbx_strand_id
1 'polypeptide(L)'
;QAEYINPFFPYLGYEVGNRSALCSYEHFARFMNPEYKPLPSSIIAEGIDVWAGAGDRGDAAMVAYGASRYALSKGDKAEAEKLWPLIEWCLEYCRRNLNESGVVASDADELENRFPAGKANLCTSSLYYDALISAGYLGKDLGKPVAAYARQATALKKNIDRYFGGVVEGFDTYKYYEGNDVLRSWICIPLTVGIQDRKDATIQALFSPRLWTENGLSLIHIS
;
A
#
# COMPACT_ATOMS: atom_id res chain seq x y z
N GLN A 1 -6.54 -1.87 -7.60
CA GLN A 1 -7.81 -2.56 -7.27
C GLN A 1 -7.76 -3.17 -5.87
N ALA A 2 -6.76 -3.97 -5.56
CA ALA A 2 -6.65 -4.69 -4.28
C ALA A 2 -6.66 -3.74 -3.07
N GLU A 3 -5.99 -2.61 -3.16
CA GLU A 3 -5.77 -1.66 -2.09
C GLU A 3 -6.91 -0.65 -1.88
N TYR A 4 -7.60 -0.24 -2.94
CA TYR A 4 -8.61 0.84 -2.82
C TYR A 4 -10.04 0.38 -3.12
N ILE A 5 -10.25 -0.38 -4.18
CA ILE A 5 -11.60 -0.75 -4.63
C ILE A 5 -12.15 -1.91 -3.80
N ASN A 6 -11.39 -3.00 -3.66
CA ASN A 6 -11.83 -4.18 -2.95
C ASN A 6 -12.23 -3.92 -1.50
N PRO A 7 -11.45 -3.19 -0.66
CA PRO A 7 -11.84 -2.90 0.71
C PRO A 7 -13.02 -1.92 0.84
N PHE A 8 -13.42 -1.27 -0.25
CA PHE A 8 -14.56 -0.36 -0.26
C PHE A 8 -15.92 -1.06 -0.45
N PHE A 9 -15.95 -2.21 -1.10
CA PHE A 9 -17.20 -2.93 -1.38
C PHE A 9 -18.06 -3.25 -0.15
N PRO A 10 -17.52 -3.61 1.03
CA PRO A 10 -18.34 -3.85 2.21
C PRO A 10 -19.16 -2.62 2.64
N TYR A 11 -18.64 -1.41 2.47
CA TYR A 11 -19.37 -0.17 2.81
C TYR A 11 -20.56 0.09 1.88
N LEU A 12 -20.53 -0.44 0.66
CA LEU A 12 -21.63 -0.33 -0.29
C LEU A 12 -22.73 -1.36 -0.03
N GLY A 13 -22.49 -2.36 0.81
CA GLY A 13 -23.43 -3.45 1.03
C GLY A 13 -23.71 -4.28 -0.23
N TYR A 14 -22.79 -4.26 -1.19
CA TYR A 14 -22.97 -4.86 -2.52
C TYR A 14 -22.36 -6.26 -2.55
N GLU A 15 -23.21 -7.27 -2.46
CA GLU A 15 -22.78 -8.67 -2.31
C GLU A 15 -21.89 -9.16 -3.46
N VAL A 16 -22.22 -8.83 -4.72
CA VAL A 16 -21.43 -9.22 -5.87
C VAL A 16 -20.03 -8.59 -5.81
N GLY A 17 -19.93 -7.32 -5.38
CA GLY A 17 -18.66 -6.65 -5.15
C GLY A 17 -17.85 -7.30 -4.04
N ASN A 18 -18.48 -7.62 -2.91
CA ASN A 18 -17.83 -8.33 -1.80
C ASN A 18 -17.27 -9.69 -2.23
N ARG A 19 -18.07 -10.47 -2.93
CA ARG A 19 -17.63 -11.77 -3.47
C ARG A 19 -16.49 -11.62 -4.48
N SER A 20 -16.56 -10.60 -5.34
CA SER A 20 -15.48 -10.29 -6.29
C SER A 20 -14.19 -9.92 -5.57
N ALA A 21 -14.26 -9.10 -4.53
CA ALA A 21 -13.11 -8.72 -3.72
C ALA A 21 -12.46 -9.93 -3.03
N LEU A 22 -13.28 -10.75 -2.37
CA LEU A 22 -12.81 -11.98 -1.73
C LEU A 22 -12.12 -12.91 -2.74
N CYS A 23 -12.75 -13.15 -3.88
CA CYS A 23 -12.20 -13.97 -4.95
C CYS A 23 -10.85 -13.42 -5.47
N SER A 24 -10.74 -12.11 -5.63
CA SER A 24 -9.48 -11.45 -6.02
C SER A 24 -8.35 -11.75 -5.03
N TYR A 25 -8.59 -11.62 -3.72
CA TYR A 25 -7.58 -11.96 -2.72
C TYR A 25 -7.24 -13.45 -2.69
N GLU A 26 -8.23 -14.33 -2.88
CA GLU A 26 -8.00 -15.77 -2.99
C GLU A 26 -7.14 -16.14 -4.21
N HIS A 27 -7.27 -15.41 -5.31
CA HIS A 27 -6.38 -15.56 -6.45
C HIS A 27 -4.93 -15.21 -6.08
N PHE A 28 -4.68 -14.10 -5.38
CA PHE A 28 -3.35 -13.77 -4.89
C PHE A 28 -2.80 -14.82 -3.93
N ALA A 29 -3.63 -15.40 -3.07
CA ALA A 29 -3.19 -16.43 -2.11
C ALA A 29 -2.58 -17.67 -2.78
N ARG A 30 -2.96 -17.98 -4.04
CA ARG A 30 -2.38 -19.10 -4.80
C ARG A 30 -0.91 -18.91 -5.16
N PHE A 31 -0.42 -17.67 -5.12
CA PHE A 31 0.95 -17.32 -5.46
C PHE A 31 1.86 -17.15 -4.23
N MET A 32 1.33 -17.36 -3.04
CA MET A 32 2.17 -17.48 -1.85
C MET A 32 3.16 -18.62 -2.05
N ASN A 33 4.43 -18.36 -1.71
CA ASN A 33 5.48 -19.33 -1.89
C ASN A 33 6.45 -19.31 -0.70
N PRO A 34 7.13 -20.43 -0.38
CA PRO A 34 8.01 -20.52 0.78
C PRO A 34 9.29 -19.67 0.65
N GLU A 35 9.69 -19.33 -0.57
CA GLU A 35 10.86 -18.52 -0.85
C GLU A 35 10.58 -17.01 -0.72
N TYR A 36 9.34 -16.62 -0.51
CA TYR A 36 8.91 -15.20 -0.49
C TYR A 36 9.34 -14.45 -1.75
N LYS A 37 9.09 -15.04 -2.94
CA LYS A 37 9.22 -14.34 -4.22
C LYS A 37 8.03 -13.40 -4.43
N PRO A 38 8.18 -12.32 -5.20
CA PRO A 38 7.11 -11.36 -5.46
C PRO A 38 5.80 -12.00 -5.93
N LEU A 39 4.68 -11.44 -5.50
CA LEU A 39 3.38 -11.76 -6.07
C LEU A 39 3.30 -11.21 -7.50
N PRO A 40 2.48 -11.81 -8.39
CA PRO A 40 2.26 -11.25 -9.72
C PRO A 40 1.54 -9.89 -9.61
N SER A 41 1.89 -8.97 -10.50
CA SER A 41 1.29 -7.63 -10.55
C SER A 41 -0.17 -7.67 -10.99
N SER A 42 -0.53 -8.58 -11.87
CA SER A 42 -1.91 -8.78 -12.34
C SER A 42 -2.19 -10.26 -12.56
N ILE A 43 -3.39 -10.67 -12.20
CA ILE A 43 -3.90 -12.02 -12.42
C ILE A 43 -5.02 -11.91 -13.44
N ILE A 44 -4.87 -12.60 -14.57
CA ILE A 44 -5.72 -12.50 -15.76
C ILE A 44 -6.44 -13.83 -15.98
N ALA A 45 -7.54 -13.79 -16.70
CA ALA A 45 -8.25 -14.97 -17.23
C ALA A 45 -8.47 -16.07 -16.17
N GLU A 46 -9.44 -15.92 -15.32
CA GLU A 46 -9.86 -16.85 -14.26
C GLU A 46 -8.71 -17.30 -13.32
N GLY A 47 -7.64 -16.49 -13.25
CA GLY A 47 -6.49 -16.76 -12.39
C GLY A 47 -5.46 -17.73 -12.98
N ILE A 48 -5.49 -17.96 -14.28
CA ILE A 48 -4.55 -18.86 -15.00
C ILE A 48 -3.34 -18.06 -15.49
N ASP A 49 -3.57 -16.94 -16.14
CA ASP A 49 -2.52 -16.10 -16.70
C ASP A 49 -2.13 -15.01 -15.71
N VAL A 50 -0.83 -14.69 -15.67
CA VAL A 50 -0.28 -13.64 -14.83
C VAL A 50 0.59 -12.68 -15.63
N TRP A 51 0.62 -11.43 -15.19
CA TRP A 51 1.54 -10.44 -15.70
C TRP A 51 2.42 -9.91 -14.57
N ALA A 52 3.72 -9.88 -14.79
CA ALA A 52 4.73 -9.41 -13.83
C ALA A 52 5.83 -8.57 -14.53
N GLY A 53 5.49 -7.93 -15.64
CA GLY A 53 6.46 -7.26 -16.51
C GLY A 53 7.16 -6.05 -15.88
N ALA A 54 6.62 -5.47 -14.81
CA ALA A 54 7.24 -4.36 -14.09
C ALA A 54 8.04 -4.80 -12.85
N GLY A 55 8.18 -6.11 -12.60
CA GLY A 55 8.75 -6.63 -11.36
C GLY A 55 7.82 -6.46 -10.16
N ASP A 56 8.39 -6.31 -8.97
CA ASP A 56 7.65 -6.04 -7.75
C ASP A 56 7.20 -4.56 -7.71
N ARG A 57 5.90 -4.33 -7.76
CA ARG A 57 5.29 -2.99 -7.65
C ARG A 57 4.90 -2.62 -6.21
N GLY A 58 5.29 -3.41 -5.22
CA GLY A 58 4.77 -3.32 -3.86
C GLY A 58 3.45 -4.10 -3.70
N ASP A 59 3.18 -5.08 -4.56
CA ASP A 59 1.93 -5.83 -4.62
C ASP A 59 1.57 -6.49 -3.28
N ALA A 60 2.56 -7.01 -2.55
CA ALA A 60 2.32 -7.57 -1.23
C ALA A 60 1.82 -6.53 -0.21
N ALA A 61 2.34 -5.29 -0.24
CA ALA A 61 1.84 -4.21 0.61
C ALA A 61 0.41 -3.81 0.26
N MET A 62 0.09 -3.71 -1.02
CA MET A 62 -1.26 -3.42 -1.52
C MET A 62 -2.26 -4.49 -1.09
N VAL A 63 -1.90 -5.77 -1.25
CA VAL A 63 -2.75 -6.91 -0.89
C VAL A 63 -2.95 -6.99 0.62
N ALA A 64 -1.89 -6.85 1.42
CA ALA A 64 -2.01 -6.87 2.89
C ALA A 64 -2.90 -5.73 3.40
N TYR A 65 -2.69 -4.52 2.89
CA TYR A 65 -3.50 -3.34 3.21
C TYR A 65 -4.97 -3.57 2.86
N GLY A 66 -5.24 -3.95 1.62
CA GLY A 66 -6.61 -4.10 1.14
C GLY A 66 -7.35 -5.26 1.78
N ALA A 67 -6.72 -6.44 1.91
CA ALA A 67 -7.33 -7.62 2.51
C ALA A 67 -7.63 -7.42 3.99
N SER A 68 -6.73 -6.76 4.74
CA SER A 68 -6.96 -6.45 6.16
C SER A 68 -8.14 -5.48 6.33
N ARG A 69 -8.20 -4.43 5.53
CA ARG A 69 -9.30 -3.45 5.58
C ARG A 69 -10.61 -4.04 5.10
N TYR A 70 -10.59 -4.87 4.05
CA TYR A 70 -11.76 -5.60 3.60
C TYR A 70 -12.34 -6.47 4.73
N ALA A 71 -11.50 -7.29 5.36
CA ALA A 71 -11.93 -8.18 6.43
C ALA A 71 -12.50 -7.42 7.64
N LEU A 72 -11.86 -6.30 8.04
CA LEU A 72 -12.35 -5.43 9.11
C LEU A 72 -13.70 -4.78 8.78
N SER A 73 -13.85 -4.24 7.56
CA SER A 73 -15.09 -3.57 7.14
C SER A 73 -16.24 -4.54 6.88
N LYS A 74 -15.95 -5.74 6.40
CA LYS A 74 -16.93 -6.81 6.18
C LYS A 74 -17.44 -7.39 7.49
N GLY A 75 -16.58 -7.52 8.51
CA GLY A 75 -16.94 -8.06 9.81
C GLY A 75 -17.32 -9.55 9.80
N ASP A 76 -17.01 -10.28 8.72
CA ASP A 76 -17.23 -11.72 8.62
C ASP A 76 -16.01 -12.47 9.10
N LYS A 77 -16.15 -13.18 10.23
CA LYS A 77 -15.05 -13.91 10.85
C LYS A 77 -14.51 -15.05 9.99
N ALA A 78 -15.37 -15.74 9.26
CA ALA A 78 -14.98 -16.87 8.43
C ALA A 78 -14.16 -16.40 7.23
N GLU A 79 -14.59 -15.31 6.58
CA GLU A 79 -13.82 -14.69 5.50
C GLU A 79 -12.48 -14.13 6.02
N ALA A 80 -12.48 -13.51 7.20
CA ALA A 80 -11.26 -12.99 7.83
C ALA A 80 -10.24 -14.10 8.14
N GLU A 81 -10.68 -15.23 8.72
CA GLU A 81 -9.83 -16.41 8.96
C GLU A 81 -9.26 -16.97 7.64
N LYS A 82 -10.05 -16.97 6.58
CA LYS A 82 -9.64 -17.45 5.26
C LYS A 82 -8.56 -16.55 4.63
N LEU A 83 -8.66 -15.23 4.83
CA LEU A 83 -7.70 -14.25 4.31
C LEU A 83 -6.44 -14.12 5.16
N TRP A 84 -6.49 -14.52 6.43
CA TRP A 84 -5.40 -14.31 7.37
C TRP A 84 -4.05 -14.86 6.90
N PRO A 85 -3.93 -16.08 6.35
CA PRO A 85 -2.64 -16.60 5.85
C PRO A 85 -2.02 -15.72 4.76
N LEU A 86 -2.84 -15.16 3.86
CA LEU A 86 -2.36 -14.24 2.82
C LEU A 86 -1.85 -12.94 3.45
N ILE A 87 -2.59 -12.38 4.39
CA ILE A 87 -2.20 -11.16 5.09
C ILE A 87 -0.85 -11.36 5.82
N GLU A 88 -0.71 -12.44 6.59
CA GLU A 88 0.56 -12.76 7.27
C GLU A 88 1.73 -12.92 6.29
N TRP A 89 1.50 -13.65 5.21
CA TRP A 89 2.53 -13.86 4.20
C TRP A 89 2.97 -12.54 3.57
N CYS A 90 2.03 -11.69 3.20
CA CYS A 90 2.33 -10.38 2.61
C CYS A 90 3.07 -9.45 3.59
N LEU A 91 2.67 -9.44 4.87
CA LEU A 91 3.37 -8.66 5.91
C LEU A 91 4.81 -9.16 6.11
N GLU A 92 5.01 -10.47 6.13
CA GLU A 92 6.35 -11.06 6.24
C GLU A 92 7.19 -10.79 4.99
N TYR A 93 6.58 -10.85 3.78
CA TYR A 93 7.22 -10.44 2.54
C TYR A 93 7.76 -9.01 2.63
N CYS A 94 6.92 -8.05 2.99
CA CYS A 94 7.32 -6.65 3.14
C CYS A 94 8.44 -6.49 4.20
N ARG A 95 8.34 -7.20 5.33
CA ARG A 95 9.37 -7.19 6.38
C ARG A 95 10.73 -7.65 5.86
N ARG A 96 10.77 -8.70 5.04
CA ARG A 96 12.00 -9.24 4.44
C ARG A 96 12.60 -8.30 3.39
N ASN A 97 11.78 -7.48 2.76
CA ASN A 97 12.19 -6.52 1.74
C ASN A 97 12.42 -5.10 2.30
N LEU A 98 12.57 -4.94 3.62
CA LEU A 98 13.03 -3.67 4.19
C LEU A 98 14.50 -3.45 3.80
N ASN A 99 14.78 -2.29 3.21
CA ASN A 99 16.15 -1.87 2.91
C ASN A 99 16.89 -1.41 4.19
N GLU A 100 18.13 -0.98 4.06
CA GLU A 100 18.96 -0.50 5.17
C GLU A 100 18.36 0.70 5.92
N SER A 101 17.54 1.51 5.24
CA SER A 101 16.81 2.63 5.82
C SER A 101 15.52 2.20 6.51
N GLY A 102 15.14 0.92 6.43
CA GLY A 102 13.96 0.35 7.05
C GLY A 102 12.65 0.76 6.37
N VAL A 103 12.67 1.04 5.07
CA VAL A 103 11.50 1.22 4.20
C VAL A 103 11.44 0.09 3.18
N VAL A 104 10.25 -0.19 2.63
CA VAL A 104 10.05 -1.35 1.74
C VAL A 104 10.66 -1.08 0.37
N ALA A 105 11.57 -1.96 -0.05
CA ALA A 105 12.10 -1.95 -1.41
C ALA A 105 11.08 -2.53 -2.39
N SER A 106 11.06 -1.98 -3.62
CA SER A 106 10.25 -2.46 -4.74
C SER A 106 10.91 -2.06 -6.06
N ASP A 107 10.60 -2.78 -7.15
CA ASP A 107 11.17 -2.51 -8.48
C ASP A 107 10.44 -1.36 -9.18
N ALA A 108 9.16 -1.20 -8.88
CA ALA A 108 8.27 -0.24 -9.51
C ALA A 108 7.17 0.20 -8.52
N ASP A 109 6.18 0.90 -9.04
CA ASP A 109 4.88 1.16 -8.41
C ASP A 109 3.74 0.75 -9.36
N GLU A 110 2.50 1.07 -9.01
CA GLU A 110 1.32 0.80 -9.84
C GLU A 110 1.36 1.44 -11.24
N LEU A 111 2.22 2.42 -11.45
CA LEU A 111 2.42 3.05 -12.76
C LEU A 111 3.36 2.26 -13.66
N GLU A 112 3.89 1.12 -13.19
CA GLU A 112 4.56 0.12 -14.02
C GLU A 112 5.74 0.72 -14.81
N ASN A 113 6.58 1.50 -14.12
CA ASN A 113 7.73 2.21 -14.72
C ASN A 113 7.39 3.27 -15.78
N ARG A 114 6.11 3.68 -15.90
CA ARG A 114 5.75 4.85 -16.75
C ARG A 114 6.31 6.14 -16.18
N PHE A 115 6.52 6.18 -14.87
CA PHE A 115 7.24 7.23 -14.17
C PHE A 115 8.25 6.58 -13.21
N PRO A 116 9.38 7.23 -12.91
CA PRO A 116 10.36 6.71 -11.96
C PRO A 116 9.73 6.48 -10.58
N ALA A 117 10.00 5.32 -9.97
CA ALA A 117 9.54 4.97 -8.63
C ALA A 117 10.68 4.76 -7.63
N GLY A 118 11.94 4.80 -8.09
CA GLY A 118 13.11 4.51 -7.27
C GLY A 118 13.21 3.03 -6.88
N LYS A 119 14.12 2.72 -5.96
CA LYS A 119 14.28 1.38 -5.39
C LYS A 119 13.41 1.14 -4.15
N ALA A 120 12.73 2.18 -3.69
CA ALA A 120 11.73 2.19 -2.64
C ALA A 120 10.87 3.42 -2.88
N ASN A 121 9.55 3.29 -2.73
CA ASN A 121 8.63 4.39 -2.93
C ASN A 121 7.71 4.60 -1.73
N LEU A 122 7.20 5.82 -1.63
CA LEU A 122 6.36 6.29 -0.54
C LEU A 122 5.05 5.50 -0.44
N CYS A 123 4.46 5.13 -1.58
CA CYS A 123 3.22 4.39 -1.64
C CYS A 123 3.36 3.03 -0.95
N THR A 124 4.30 2.20 -1.40
CA THR A 124 4.51 0.84 -0.89
C THR A 124 4.76 0.84 0.62
N SER A 125 5.64 1.74 1.10
CA SER A 125 5.95 1.82 2.54
C SER A 125 4.77 2.32 3.37
N SER A 126 3.98 3.26 2.85
CA SER A 126 2.78 3.78 3.53
C SER A 126 1.66 2.74 3.62
N LEU A 127 1.44 1.98 2.56
CA LEU A 127 0.46 0.89 2.56
C LEU A 127 0.88 -0.24 3.52
N TYR A 128 2.17 -0.59 3.55
CA TYR A 128 2.69 -1.55 4.53
C TYR A 128 2.49 -1.08 5.97
N TYR A 129 2.68 0.23 6.25
CA TYR A 129 2.42 0.80 7.57
C TYR A 129 0.98 0.56 8.01
N ASP A 130 -0.01 0.91 7.18
CA ASP A 130 -1.41 0.69 7.55
C ASP A 130 -1.79 -0.79 7.57
N ALA A 131 -1.21 -1.61 6.71
CA ALA A 131 -1.40 -3.05 6.74
C ALA A 131 -1.00 -3.65 8.09
N LEU A 132 0.11 -3.20 8.69
CA LEU A 132 0.51 -3.61 10.04
C LEU A 132 -0.50 -3.17 11.12
N ILE A 133 -1.05 -1.96 11.00
CA ILE A 133 -2.08 -1.45 11.92
C ILE A 133 -3.38 -2.23 11.76
N SER A 134 -3.88 -2.35 10.55
CA SER A 134 -5.14 -3.01 10.23
C SER A 134 -5.10 -4.51 10.55
N ALA A 135 -4.01 -5.21 10.19
CA ALA A 135 -3.79 -6.60 10.55
C ALA A 135 -3.61 -6.79 12.06
N GLY A 136 -3.06 -5.79 12.76
CA GLY A 136 -2.96 -5.78 14.22
C GLY A 136 -4.34 -5.82 14.88
N TYR A 137 -5.29 -5.03 14.42
CA TYR A 137 -6.67 -5.07 14.89
C TYR A 137 -7.36 -6.38 14.52
N LEU A 138 -7.31 -6.74 13.24
CA LEU A 138 -7.93 -7.95 12.73
C LEU A 138 -7.43 -9.21 13.47
N GLY A 139 -6.11 -9.35 13.58
CA GLY A 139 -5.52 -10.52 14.22
C GLY A 139 -5.80 -10.60 15.71
N LYS A 140 -5.95 -9.46 16.41
CA LYS A 140 -6.40 -9.44 17.79
C LYS A 140 -7.82 -10.03 17.92
N ASP A 141 -8.74 -9.65 17.02
CA ASP A 141 -10.10 -10.17 17.00
C ASP A 141 -10.17 -11.66 16.64
N LEU A 142 -9.21 -12.13 15.84
CA LEU A 142 -9.04 -13.53 15.45
C LEU A 142 -8.20 -14.35 16.45
N GLY A 143 -7.66 -13.73 17.51
CA GLY A 143 -6.77 -14.41 18.47
C GLY A 143 -5.40 -14.80 17.91
N LYS A 144 -4.88 -14.08 16.93
CA LYS A 144 -3.59 -14.33 16.28
C LYS A 144 -2.44 -13.59 17.00
N PRO A 145 -1.17 -14.02 16.86
CA PRO A 145 -0.01 -13.43 17.53
C PRO A 145 0.45 -12.13 16.83
N VAL A 146 -0.20 -11.00 17.11
CA VAL A 146 0.06 -9.70 16.46
C VAL A 146 0.88 -8.72 17.29
N ALA A 147 1.45 -9.12 18.41
CA ALA A 147 2.14 -8.22 19.36
C ALA A 147 3.31 -7.43 18.76
N ALA A 148 3.91 -7.91 17.67
CA ALA A 148 5.03 -7.25 16.99
C ALA A 148 4.58 -6.14 16.04
N TYR A 149 3.36 -6.19 15.52
CA TYR A 149 2.92 -5.30 14.41
C TYR A 149 2.90 -3.83 14.82
N ALA A 150 2.41 -3.51 16.01
CA ALA A 150 2.40 -2.13 16.50
C ALA A 150 3.80 -1.52 16.61
N ARG A 151 4.81 -2.31 17.07
CA ARG A 151 6.19 -1.86 17.13
C ARG A 151 6.78 -1.66 15.74
N GLN A 152 6.51 -2.59 14.82
CA GLN A 152 6.95 -2.50 13.42
C GLN A 152 6.35 -1.28 12.74
N ALA A 153 5.05 -1.02 12.90
CA ALA A 153 4.39 0.17 12.37
C ALA A 153 5.01 1.46 12.93
N THR A 154 5.25 1.52 14.24
CA THR A 154 5.89 2.70 14.87
C THR A 154 7.30 2.96 14.32
N ALA A 155 8.09 1.92 14.13
CA ALA A 155 9.42 2.04 13.55
C ALA A 155 9.34 2.48 12.06
N LEU A 156 8.46 1.84 11.30
CA LEU A 156 8.27 2.14 9.88
C LEU A 156 7.80 3.59 9.67
N LYS A 157 6.87 4.10 10.47
CA LYS A 157 6.44 5.50 10.42
C LYS A 157 7.60 6.47 10.53
N LYS A 158 8.50 6.24 11.50
CA LYS A 158 9.71 7.07 11.67
C LYS A 158 10.66 6.97 10.47
N ASN A 159 10.79 5.77 9.90
CA ASN A 159 11.64 5.54 8.75
C ASN A 159 11.07 6.19 7.49
N ILE A 160 9.74 6.17 7.31
CA ILE A 160 9.05 6.87 6.21
C ILE A 160 9.36 8.37 6.28
N ASP A 161 9.21 9.00 7.44
CA ASP A 161 9.51 10.43 7.58
C ASP A 161 11.00 10.73 7.33
N ARG A 162 11.89 9.89 7.83
CA ARG A 162 13.35 10.07 7.65
C ARG A 162 13.79 9.91 6.20
N TYR A 163 13.24 8.92 5.49
CA TYR A 163 13.68 8.56 4.14
C TYR A 163 13.01 9.39 3.05
N PHE A 164 11.70 9.59 3.16
CA PHE A 164 10.92 10.30 2.17
C PHE A 164 10.64 11.77 2.53
N GLY A 165 10.69 12.14 3.80
CA GLY A 165 10.44 13.52 4.24
C GLY A 165 11.48 14.49 3.68
N GLY A 166 11.02 15.65 3.22
CA GLY A 166 11.92 16.70 2.72
C GLY A 166 11.19 17.79 1.96
N VAL A 167 11.98 18.77 1.51
CA VAL A 167 11.44 19.87 0.71
C VAL A 167 11.38 19.47 -0.75
N VAL A 168 10.21 19.55 -1.36
CA VAL A 168 9.97 19.34 -2.80
C VAL A 168 9.29 20.58 -3.34
N GLU A 169 9.90 21.25 -4.29
CA GLU A 169 9.41 22.47 -4.92
C GLU A 169 8.96 23.57 -3.91
N GLY A 170 9.66 23.67 -2.77
CA GLY A 170 9.39 24.65 -1.72
C GLY A 170 8.40 24.22 -0.64
N PHE A 171 7.80 23.02 -0.73
CA PHE A 171 6.92 22.47 0.31
C PHE A 171 7.67 21.43 1.16
N ASP A 172 7.61 21.56 2.48
CA ASP A 172 8.16 20.57 3.43
C ASP A 172 7.20 19.36 3.55
N THR A 173 7.22 18.53 2.52
CA THR A 173 6.33 17.38 2.34
C THR A 173 7.11 16.06 2.20
N TYR A 174 6.76 15.23 1.25
CA TYR A 174 7.42 13.97 0.96
C TYR A 174 7.98 13.94 -0.45
N LYS A 175 9.18 13.41 -0.59
CA LYS A 175 9.70 12.89 -1.85
C LYS A 175 9.00 11.56 -2.12
N TYR A 176 8.61 11.31 -3.35
CA TYR A 176 7.97 10.03 -3.68
C TYR A 176 8.95 8.85 -3.65
N TYR A 177 10.22 9.11 -4.00
CA TYR A 177 11.37 8.20 -3.87
C TYR A 177 12.64 9.02 -3.56
N GLU A 178 13.72 8.34 -3.24
CA GLU A 178 15.01 8.99 -2.99
C GLU A 178 15.52 9.76 -4.22
N GLY A 179 15.80 11.04 -4.05
CA GLY A 179 16.21 11.93 -5.14
C GLY A 179 15.08 12.53 -5.97
N ASN A 180 13.82 12.24 -5.65
CA ASN A 180 12.69 12.89 -6.31
C ASN A 180 12.60 14.37 -5.91
N ASP A 181 12.60 15.26 -6.88
CA ASP A 181 12.57 16.72 -6.74
C ASP A 181 11.31 17.37 -7.35
N VAL A 182 10.40 16.58 -7.91
CA VAL A 182 9.18 17.02 -8.55
C VAL A 182 7.96 16.56 -7.73
N LEU A 183 7.01 17.46 -7.52
CA LEU A 183 5.77 17.15 -6.80
C LEU A 183 4.95 16.08 -7.52
N ARG A 184 4.41 15.16 -6.75
CA ARG A 184 3.47 14.12 -7.18
C ARG A 184 2.23 14.11 -6.29
N SER A 185 1.08 13.81 -6.86
CA SER A 185 -0.17 13.71 -6.08
C SER A 185 -0.12 12.60 -5.03
N TRP A 186 0.66 11.56 -5.23
CA TRP A 186 0.75 10.42 -4.31
C TRP A 186 1.46 10.72 -2.99
N ILE A 187 1.94 11.93 -2.78
CA ILE A 187 2.30 12.43 -1.45
C ILE A 187 1.09 12.46 -0.48
N CYS A 188 -0.14 12.33 -0.99
CA CYS A 188 -1.34 12.19 -0.17
C CYS A 188 -1.41 10.84 0.57
N ILE A 189 -0.75 9.79 0.10
CA ILE A 189 -0.90 8.43 0.63
C ILE A 189 -0.55 8.33 2.12
N PRO A 190 0.54 8.91 2.64
CA PRO A 190 0.78 8.97 4.08
C PRO A 190 -0.41 9.51 4.88
N LEU A 191 -1.06 10.56 4.38
CA LEU A 191 -2.22 11.16 5.06
C LEU A 191 -3.42 10.21 5.09
N THR A 192 -3.65 9.47 4.00
CA THR A 192 -4.78 8.51 3.90
C THR A 192 -4.61 7.32 4.84
N VAL A 193 -3.39 6.99 5.22
CA VAL A 193 -3.06 5.93 6.17
C VAL A 193 -2.79 6.44 7.58
N GLY A 194 -3.05 7.72 7.86
CA GLY A 194 -2.93 8.31 9.21
C GLY A 194 -1.53 8.77 9.61
N ILE A 195 -0.59 8.88 8.68
CA ILE A 195 0.72 9.51 8.92
C ILE A 195 0.57 11.01 8.67
N GLN A 196 0.58 11.80 9.75
CA GLN A 196 0.22 13.24 9.70
C GLN A 196 1.40 14.17 9.98
N ASP A 197 2.62 13.66 10.04
CA ASP A 197 3.80 14.43 10.47
C ASP A 197 4.08 15.67 9.57
N ARG A 198 3.72 15.60 8.27
CA ARG A 198 3.88 16.71 7.30
C ARG A 198 2.54 17.14 6.69
N LYS A 199 1.44 16.97 7.43
CA LYS A 199 0.07 17.14 6.93
C LYS A 199 -0.16 18.48 6.25
N ASP A 200 0.12 19.59 6.94
CA ASP A 200 -0.28 20.91 6.46
C ASP A 200 0.46 21.31 5.19
N ALA A 201 1.77 21.10 5.13
CA ALA A 201 2.56 21.38 3.95
C ALA A 201 2.22 20.43 2.77
N THR A 202 1.88 19.16 3.08
CA THR A 202 1.42 18.22 2.06
C THR A 202 0.08 18.63 1.45
N ILE A 203 -0.88 19.09 2.28
CA ILE A 203 -2.15 19.63 1.80
C ILE A 203 -1.93 20.88 0.96
N GLN A 204 -1.07 21.79 1.39
CA GLN A 204 -0.71 22.99 0.62
C GLN A 204 -0.10 22.62 -0.74
N ALA A 205 0.79 21.61 -0.78
CA ALA A 205 1.38 21.14 -2.03
C ALA A 205 0.34 20.54 -2.98
N LEU A 206 -0.57 19.70 -2.48
CA LEU A 206 -1.62 19.05 -3.27
C LEU A 206 -2.58 20.06 -3.92
N PHE A 207 -2.97 21.08 -3.16
CA PHE A 207 -3.90 22.11 -3.64
C PHE A 207 -3.20 23.35 -4.22
N SER A 208 -1.89 23.29 -4.42
CA SER A 208 -1.15 24.36 -5.12
C SER A 208 -1.43 24.32 -6.62
N PRO A 209 -1.23 25.44 -7.35
CA PRO A 209 -1.35 25.47 -8.82
C PRO A 209 -0.42 24.50 -9.55
N ARG A 210 0.56 23.89 -8.85
CA ARG A 210 1.49 22.90 -9.42
C ARG A 210 0.85 21.54 -9.63
N LEU A 211 -0.09 21.15 -8.77
CA LEU A 211 -0.81 19.88 -8.87
C LEU A 211 -2.30 20.07 -9.13
N TRP A 212 -2.91 21.12 -8.57
CA TRP A 212 -4.33 21.39 -8.76
C TRP A 212 -4.56 22.28 -9.99
N THR A 213 -5.14 21.70 -11.03
CA THR A 213 -5.44 22.35 -12.31
C THR A 213 -6.95 22.51 -12.48
N GLU A 214 -7.37 23.20 -13.54
CA GLU A 214 -8.79 23.29 -13.93
C GLU A 214 -9.46 21.93 -14.18
N ASN A 215 -8.66 20.90 -14.55
CA ASN A 215 -9.12 19.54 -14.80
C ASN A 215 -8.99 18.61 -13.58
N GLY A 216 -8.61 19.13 -12.42
CA GLY A 216 -8.44 18.40 -11.18
C GLY A 216 -6.98 18.21 -10.77
N LEU A 217 -6.71 17.17 -9.98
CA LEU A 217 -5.39 16.89 -9.43
C LEU A 217 -4.51 16.16 -10.45
N SER A 218 -3.40 16.79 -10.84
CA SER A 218 -2.40 16.19 -11.71
C SER A 218 -1.62 15.10 -10.98
N LEU A 219 -1.23 14.05 -11.70
CA LEU A 219 -0.40 12.98 -11.15
C LEU A 219 0.99 13.48 -10.75
N ILE A 220 1.57 14.34 -11.56
CA ILE A 220 2.90 14.93 -11.37
C ILE A 220 2.87 16.38 -11.85
N HIS A 221 3.66 17.26 -11.22
CA HIS A 221 3.85 18.62 -11.71
C HIS A 221 4.59 18.59 -13.05
N ILE A 222 4.01 19.24 -14.04
CA ILE A 222 4.59 19.42 -15.37
C ILE A 222 4.86 20.92 -15.52
N SER A 223 6.14 21.30 -15.56
CA SER A 223 6.61 22.67 -15.78
C SER A 223 6.53 23.03 -17.25
#